data_c80cc4bdca6e184ae54fce277db0f437
#
_entry.id   c80cc4bdca6e184ae54fce277db0f437
#
_cell.length_a   1.000
_cell.length_b   1.000
_cell.length_c   1.000
_cell.angle_alpha   90.00
_cell.angle_beta   90.00
_cell.angle_gamma   90.00
#
_symmetry.space_group_name_H-M   'P 1'
#
loop_
_entity.id
_entity.type
_entity.pdbx_description
1 polymer ?
#
loop_
_entity_poly.entity_id
_entity_poly.type
_entity_poly.pdbx_seq_one_letter_code
_entity_poly.pdbx_strand_id
1 'polypeptide(L)'
;KVLRGEGDDAQMEDYELELDEGMVILDCMHRIQYEQEPDLAVRWNCKAGKCGSCSAEINGRPRLMCMTRMSDVVAETPAGQPIEIRPMKTFPHIKDLVTDVSWNYDVAQKIKPIKGPEAPNWEFNQHEAHRVQQFRECIECFLCVNTCHVLRDHQLFDEFAGPRNLVRLAQ
;
A
#
# COMPACT_ATOMS: atom_id res chain seq x y z
N LYS A 1 -6.24 10.90 -13.92
CA LYS A 1 -5.42 11.93 -13.23
C LYS A 1 -4.46 11.26 -12.27
N VAL A 2 -3.21 11.69 -12.28
CA VAL A 2 -2.17 11.18 -11.36
C VAL A 2 -1.57 12.37 -10.61
N LEU A 3 -1.31 12.21 -9.30
CA LEU A 3 -0.59 13.24 -8.56
C LEU A 3 0.88 13.26 -9.02
N ARG A 4 1.39 14.46 -9.38
CA ARG A 4 2.75 14.70 -9.83
C ARG A 4 3.42 15.78 -9.00
N GLY A 5 4.71 15.66 -8.80
CA GLY A 5 5.51 16.64 -8.07
C GLY A 5 5.91 16.17 -6.67
N GLU A 6 6.48 17.07 -5.89
CA GLU A 6 7.06 16.81 -4.57
C GLU A 6 6.36 17.65 -3.49
N GLY A 7 6.14 17.07 -2.32
CA GLY A 7 5.59 17.76 -1.16
C GLY A 7 4.28 18.51 -1.44
N ASP A 8 4.19 19.75 -1.00
CA ASP A 8 3.00 20.59 -1.11
C ASP A 8 2.80 21.20 -2.52
N ASP A 9 3.82 21.19 -3.35
CA ASP A 9 3.76 21.69 -4.74
C ASP A 9 3.17 20.65 -5.71
N ALA A 10 2.89 19.43 -5.25
CA ALA A 10 2.36 18.36 -6.08
C ALA A 10 0.93 18.68 -6.58
N GLN A 11 0.68 18.44 -7.86
CA GLN A 11 -0.58 18.74 -8.53
C GLN A 11 -1.11 17.52 -9.30
N MET A 12 -2.43 17.50 -9.53
CA MET A 12 -3.05 16.45 -10.34
C MET A 12 -2.89 16.76 -11.82
N GLU A 13 -2.23 15.87 -12.54
CA GLU A 13 -2.06 15.95 -13.99
C GLU A 13 -2.95 14.95 -14.72
N ASP A 14 -3.40 15.35 -15.92
CA ASP A 14 -4.27 14.53 -16.78
C ASP A 14 -3.44 13.71 -17.76
N TYR A 15 -3.78 12.41 -17.87
CA TYR A 15 -3.20 11.49 -18.84
C TYR A 15 -4.30 10.75 -19.56
N GLU A 16 -4.16 10.61 -20.87
CA GLU A 16 -5.04 9.81 -21.71
C GLU A 16 -4.31 8.55 -22.19
N LEU A 17 -4.96 7.41 -22.05
CA LEU A 17 -4.40 6.10 -22.39
C LEU A 17 -5.43 5.28 -23.16
N GLU A 18 -4.97 4.55 -24.16
CA GLU A 18 -5.73 3.45 -24.73
C GLU A 18 -5.69 2.25 -23.76
N LEU A 19 -6.85 1.66 -23.49
CA LEU A 19 -6.95 0.54 -22.56
C LEU A 19 -7.01 -0.78 -23.33
N ASP A 20 -6.09 -1.67 -23.02
CA ASP A 20 -6.14 -3.06 -23.46
C ASP A 20 -6.95 -3.92 -22.48
N GLU A 21 -7.50 -5.01 -22.98
CA GLU A 21 -8.23 -5.97 -22.15
C GLU A 21 -7.34 -6.53 -21.03
N GLY A 22 -7.87 -6.52 -19.82
CA GLY A 22 -7.18 -7.09 -18.66
C GLY A 22 -6.17 -6.17 -17.97
N MET A 23 -5.94 -4.95 -18.46
CA MET A 23 -5.03 -4.00 -17.81
C MET A 23 -5.42 -3.72 -16.35
N VAL A 24 -4.40 -3.58 -15.52
CA VAL A 24 -4.51 -3.09 -14.14
C VAL A 24 -3.96 -1.66 -14.04
N ILE A 25 -4.28 -0.96 -12.95
CA ILE A 25 -3.81 0.42 -12.71
C ILE A 25 -2.28 0.54 -12.82
N LEU A 26 -1.52 -0.47 -12.35
CA LEU A 26 -0.06 -0.45 -12.45
C LEU A 26 0.43 -0.47 -13.91
N ASP A 27 -0.26 -1.16 -14.80
CA ASP A 27 0.09 -1.17 -16.23
C ASP A 27 -0.13 0.21 -16.86
N CYS A 28 -1.17 0.93 -16.43
CA CYS A 28 -1.39 2.31 -16.84
C CYS A 28 -0.24 3.23 -16.37
N MET A 29 0.23 3.08 -15.14
CA MET A 29 1.38 3.85 -14.65
C MET A 29 2.65 3.57 -15.47
N HIS A 30 2.91 2.30 -15.81
CA HIS A 30 4.05 1.94 -16.67
C HIS A 30 3.89 2.48 -18.08
N ARG A 31 2.66 2.50 -18.63
CA ARG A 31 2.42 3.08 -19.96
C ARG A 31 2.64 4.59 -19.95
N ILE A 32 2.19 5.31 -18.92
CA ILE A 32 2.50 6.73 -18.75
C ILE A 32 4.01 6.95 -18.67
N GLN A 33 4.74 6.16 -17.89
CA GLN A 33 6.21 6.25 -17.80
C GLN A 33 6.89 6.05 -19.15
N TYR A 34 6.40 5.08 -19.93
CA TYR A 34 7.02 4.76 -21.21
C TYR A 34 6.72 5.77 -22.31
N GLU A 35 5.49 6.28 -22.39
CA GLU A 35 4.99 7.07 -23.52
C GLU A 35 4.99 8.58 -23.29
N GLN A 36 4.82 9.03 -22.02
CA GLN A 36 4.53 10.42 -21.71
C GLN A 36 5.48 11.02 -20.68
N GLU A 37 5.69 10.37 -19.54
CA GLU A 37 6.40 10.91 -18.38
C GLU A 37 7.42 9.92 -17.80
N PRO A 38 8.62 9.81 -18.38
CA PRO A 38 9.63 8.83 -17.96
C PRO A 38 10.10 8.99 -16.50
N ASP A 39 9.89 10.17 -15.91
CA ASP A 39 10.29 10.47 -14.52
C ASP A 39 9.19 10.24 -13.49
N LEU A 40 7.99 9.75 -13.89
CA LEU A 40 6.91 9.41 -12.95
C LEU A 40 7.40 8.42 -11.90
N ALA A 41 7.44 8.87 -10.64
CA ALA A 41 7.89 8.04 -9.53
C ALA A 41 6.75 7.12 -9.04
N VAL A 42 6.94 5.83 -9.23
CA VAL A 42 6.02 4.79 -8.77
C VAL A 42 6.79 3.59 -8.21
N ARG A 43 6.35 3.09 -7.05
CA ARG A 43 6.93 1.86 -6.47
C ARG A 43 6.19 0.64 -6.96
N TRP A 44 6.95 -0.35 -7.39
CA TRP A 44 6.41 -1.66 -7.76
C TRP A 44 7.50 -2.74 -7.69
N ASN A 45 7.10 -4.02 -7.65
CA ASN A 45 8.05 -5.12 -7.71
C ASN A 45 7.41 -6.38 -8.30
N CYS A 46 6.54 -7.10 -7.54
CA CYS A 46 6.10 -8.45 -7.90
C CYS A 46 5.02 -8.53 -8.99
N LYS A 47 4.23 -7.48 -9.21
CA LYS A 47 3.03 -7.43 -10.09
C LYS A 47 1.96 -8.50 -9.79
N ALA A 48 2.00 -9.13 -8.61
CA ALA A 48 1.18 -10.30 -8.27
C ALA A 48 0.54 -10.22 -6.87
N GLY A 49 0.39 -9.02 -6.30
CA GLY A 49 -0.22 -8.82 -4.99
C GLY A 49 0.54 -9.44 -3.81
N LYS A 50 1.88 -9.64 -3.91
CA LYS A 50 2.68 -10.37 -2.91
C LYS A 50 3.69 -9.50 -2.15
N CYS A 51 4.01 -8.29 -2.61
CA CYS A 51 5.06 -7.47 -2.01
C CYS A 51 4.58 -6.16 -1.38
N GLY A 52 3.33 -5.74 -1.64
CA GLY A 52 2.76 -4.52 -1.10
C GLY A 52 3.31 -3.20 -1.66
N SER A 53 4.35 -3.22 -2.50
CA SER A 53 5.06 -2.01 -2.94
C SER A 53 4.20 -1.03 -3.76
N CYS A 54 3.24 -1.53 -4.54
CA CYS A 54 2.40 -0.72 -5.43
C CYS A 54 1.12 -0.18 -4.78
N SER A 55 1.15 0.07 -3.48
CA SER A 55 0.02 0.64 -2.75
C SER A 55 -0.20 2.11 -3.11
N ALA A 56 -1.45 2.46 -3.44
CA ALA A 56 -1.85 3.83 -3.76
C ALA A 56 -3.34 4.04 -3.42
N GLU A 57 -3.80 5.27 -3.46
CA GLU A 57 -5.23 5.60 -3.41
C GLU A 57 -5.78 5.74 -4.83
N ILE A 58 -6.79 4.94 -5.14
CA ILE A 58 -7.50 4.96 -6.42
C ILE A 58 -8.92 5.44 -6.15
N ASN A 59 -9.29 6.60 -6.68
CA ASN A 59 -10.53 7.29 -6.37
C ASN A 59 -10.78 7.38 -4.84
N GLY A 60 -9.73 7.76 -4.08
CA GLY A 60 -9.74 7.89 -2.62
C GLY A 60 -9.78 6.58 -1.84
N ARG A 61 -9.72 5.41 -2.50
CA ARG A 61 -9.68 4.10 -1.86
C ARG A 61 -8.28 3.50 -1.91
N PRO A 62 -7.65 3.16 -0.77
CA PRO A 62 -6.36 2.49 -0.75
C PRO A 62 -6.45 1.08 -1.37
N ARG A 63 -5.67 0.85 -2.43
CA ARG A 63 -5.63 -0.43 -3.17
C ARG A 63 -4.21 -0.74 -3.65
N LEU A 64 -3.97 -2.01 -4.00
CA LEU A 64 -2.77 -2.42 -4.73
C LEU A 64 -3.00 -2.18 -6.22
N MET A 65 -2.20 -1.32 -6.83
CA MET A 65 -2.33 -1.00 -8.27
C MET A 65 -2.21 -2.23 -9.17
N CYS A 66 -1.36 -3.21 -8.80
CA CYS A 66 -1.20 -4.45 -9.58
C CYS A 66 -2.37 -5.42 -9.48
N MET A 67 -3.29 -5.24 -8.53
CA MET A 67 -4.47 -6.09 -8.32
C MET A 67 -5.77 -5.38 -8.67
N THR A 68 -5.72 -4.12 -9.03
CA THR A 68 -6.91 -3.31 -9.34
C THR A 68 -7.08 -3.21 -10.86
N ARG A 69 -8.10 -3.88 -11.37
CA ARG A 69 -8.41 -3.89 -12.81
C ARG A 69 -9.00 -2.56 -13.25
N MET A 70 -8.57 -2.09 -14.41
CA MET A 70 -9.12 -0.87 -15.01
C MET A 70 -10.61 -0.98 -15.29
N SER A 71 -11.09 -2.12 -15.79
CA SER A 71 -12.52 -2.38 -16.02
C SER A 71 -13.38 -2.12 -14.78
N ASP A 72 -12.90 -2.57 -13.62
CA ASP A 72 -13.64 -2.44 -12.36
C ASP A 72 -13.69 -0.97 -11.91
N VAL A 73 -12.53 -0.27 -12.00
CA VAL A 73 -12.45 1.14 -11.63
C VAL A 73 -13.28 2.02 -12.56
N VAL A 74 -13.27 1.74 -13.86
CA VAL A 74 -14.14 2.44 -14.84
C VAL A 74 -15.62 2.23 -14.49
N ALA A 75 -16.03 1.01 -14.16
CA ALA A 75 -17.41 0.71 -13.77
C ALA A 75 -17.82 1.38 -12.44
N GLU A 76 -16.87 1.57 -11.50
CA GLU A 76 -17.10 2.26 -10.22
C GLU A 76 -17.09 3.79 -10.35
N THR A 77 -16.51 4.34 -11.42
CA THR A 77 -16.34 5.79 -11.62
C THR A 77 -17.53 6.35 -12.39
N PRO A 78 -18.17 7.44 -11.91
CA PRO A 78 -19.27 8.07 -12.64
C PRO A 78 -18.84 8.50 -14.06
N ALA A 79 -19.75 8.35 -15.02
CA ALA A 79 -19.46 8.68 -16.40
C ALA A 79 -18.97 10.13 -16.56
N GLY A 80 -17.89 10.33 -17.30
CA GLY A 80 -17.26 11.63 -17.54
C GLY A 80 -16.36 12.13 -16.41
N GLN A 81 -16.21 11.39 -15.32
CA GLN A 81 -15.23 11.72 -14.29
C GLN A 81 -13.90 10.98 -14.53
N PRO A 82 -12.77 11.64 -14.31
CA PRO A 82 -11.47 11.01 -14.39
C PRO A 82 -11.24 10.04 -13.23
N ILE A 83 -10.46 9.00 -13.46
CA ILE A 83 -9.93 8.15 -12.39
C ILE A 83 -8.76 8.88 -11.75
N GLU A 84 -8.79 9.04 -10.43
CA GLU A 84 -7.74 9.71 -9.67
C GLU A 84 -6.82 8.70 -9.00
N ILE A 85 -5.51 8.87 -9.22
CA ILE A 85 -4.47 8.06 -8.58
C ILE A 85 -3.62 8.99 -7.72
N ARG A 86 -3.56 8.70 -6.42
CA ARG A 86 -2.82 9.49 -5.43
C ARG A 86 -1.92 8.59 -4.57
N PRO A 87 -0.84 9.12 -3.98
CA PRO A 87 -0.08 8.40 -2.98
C PRO A 87 -0.93 8.12 -1.73
N MET A 88 -0.46 7.22 -0.87
CA MET A 88 -1.10 6.95 0.42
C MET A 88 -1.06 8.19 1.32
N LYS A 89 -2.21 8.77 1.61
CA LYS A 89 -2.38 10.04 2.32
C LYS A 89 -1.81 10.04 3.75
N THR A 90 -1.81 8.89 4.41
CA THR A 90 -1.38 8.77 5.83
C THR A 90 0.12 8.98 6.02
N PHE A 91 0.91 8.80 4.98
CA PHE A 91 2.36 8.88 5.04
C PHE A 91 2.90 10.16 4.42
N PRO A 92 4.06 10.67 4.88
CA PRO A 92 4.71 11.82 4.28
C PRO A 92 4.93 11.60 2.77
N HIS A 93 4.54 12.59 1.97
CA HIS A 93 4.72 12.55 0.52
C HIS A 93 6.17 12.83 0.17
N ILE A 94 6.74 12.03 -0.75
CA ILE A 94 8.08 12.24 -1.29
C ILE A 94 7.97 12.83 -2.69
N LYS A 95 7.52 12.02 -3.65
CA LYS A 95 7.35 12.44 -5.05
C LYS A 95 6.28 11.58 -5.71
N ASP A 96 5.38 12.20 -6.47
CA ASP A 96 4.32 11.57 -7.27
C ASP A 96 3.50 10.54 -6.45
N LEU A 97 3.66 9.25 -6.72
CA LEU A 97 2.98 8.18 -5.99
C LEU A 97 3.82 7.56 -4.86
N VAL A 98 4.98 8.14 -4.55
CA VAL A 98 5.92 7.62 -3.54
C VAL A 98 5.77 8.37 -2.23
N THR A 99 5.63 7.61 -1.14
CA THR A 99 5.54 8.10 0.23
C THR A 99 6.61 7.50 1.12
N ASP A 100 6.92 8.15 2.24
CA ASP A 100 7.81 7.62 3.27
C ASP A 100 7.03 6.72 4.23
N VAL A 101 7.31 5.43 4.17
CA VAL A 101 6.69 4.40 5.03
C VAL A 101 7.59 3.93 6.18
N SER A 102 8.72 4.60 6.41
CA SER A 102 9.77 4.22 7.38
C SER A 102 9.23 4.08 8.80
N TRP A 103 8.30 4.94 9.22
CA TRP A 103 7.65 4.86 10.52
C TRP A 103 7.15 3.44 10.87
N ASN A 104 6.62 2.71 9.90
CA ASN A 104 6.12 1.34 10.16
C ASN A 104 7.24 0.38 10.58
N TYR A 105 8.43 0.57 10.02
CA TYR A 105 9.60 -0.25 10.35
C TYR A 105 10.21 0.16 11.68
N ASP A 106 10.25 1.46 11.98
CA ASP A 106 10.72 1.97 13.27
C ASP A 106 9.86 1.46 14.43
N VAL A 107 8.54 1.45 14.25
CA VAL A 107 7.62 0.86 15.24
C VAL A 107 7.80 -0.65 15.32
N ALA A 108 7.96 -1.35 14.19
CA ALA A 108 8.19 -2.80 14.16
C ALA A 108 9.47 -3.22 14.90
N GLN A 109 10.53 -2.42 14.87
CA GLN A 109 11.77 -2.67 15.61
C GLN A 109 11.59 -2.63 17.14
N LYS A 110 10.58 -1.91 17.64
CA LYS A 110 10.25 -1.85 19.07
C LYS A 110 9.56 -3.12 19.58
N ILE A 111 9.04 -3.95 18.68
CA ILE A 111 8.38 -5.22 19.00
C ILE A 111 9.46 -6.26 19.26
N LYS A 112 9.56 -6.68 20.53
CA LYS A 112 10.52 -7.71 20.92
C LYS A 112 10.04 -9.08 20.45
N PRO A 113 10.93 -9.92 19.88
CA PRO A 113 10.59 -11.29 19.56
C PRO A 113 10.24 -12.07 20.84
N ILE A 114 9.28 -12.99 20.73
CA ILE A 114 8.96 -13.93 21.79
C ILE A 114 10.17 -14.83 22.01
N LYS A 115 10.60 -14.96 23.25
CA LYS A 115 11.59 -16.00 23.59
C LYS A 115 10.90 -17.35 23.49
N GLY A 116 11.41 -18.18 22.61
CA GLY A 116 10.98 -19.58 22.52
C GLY A 116 11.29 -20.35 23.81
N PRO A 117 10.68 -21.52 23.99
CA PRO A 117 11.02 -22.41 25.11
C PRO A 117 12.50 -22.79 25.05
N GLU A 118 13.12 -22.95 26.20
CA GLU A 118 14.52 -23.40 26.26
C GLU A 118 14.66 -24.85 25.77
N ALA A 119 15.77 -25.12 25.07
CA ALA A 119 16.06 -26.48 24.61
C ALA A 119 16.01 -27.47 25.79
N PRO A 120 15.48 -28.71 25.59
CA PRO A 120 15.18 -29.36 24.32
C PRO A 120 13.73 -29.19 23.82
N ASN A 121 12.91 -28.40 24.44
CA ASN A 121 11.47 -28.31 24.16
C ASN A 121 11.17 -27.29 23.03
N TRP A 122 11.42 -27.71 21.78
CA TRP A 122 11.07 -26.93 20.57
C TRP A 122 9.67 -27.28 20.02
N GLU A 123 8.89 -28.07 20.78
CA GLU A 123 7.59 -28.54 20.34
C GLU A 123 6.52 -27.46 20.55
N PHE A 124 5.73 -27.21 19.53
CA PHE A 124 4.47 -26.49 19.63
C PHE A 124 3.41 -27.25 18.81
N ASN A 125 2.16 -27.16 19.24
CA ASN A 125 1.13 -27.96 18.64
C ASN A 125 0.57 -27.31 17.36
N GLN A 126 0.00 -28.15 16.48
CA GLN A 126 -0.55 -27.73 15.18
C GLN A 126 -1.66 -26.66 15.31
N HIS A 127 -2.42 -26.69 16.40
CA HIS A 127 -3.47 -25.71 16.63
C HIS A 127 -2.91 -24.31 16.86
N GLU A 128 -1.81 -24.18 17.59
CA GLU A 128 -1.12 -22.89 17.79
C GLU A 128 -0.51 -22.37 16.49
N ALA A 129 0.09 -23.27 15.69
CA ALA A 129 0.59 -22.92 14.37
C ALA A 129 -0.52 -22.38 13.45
N HIS A 130 -1.69 -23.05 13.43
CA HIS A 130 -2.84 -22.61 12.63
C HIS A 130 -3.41 -21.27 13.10
N ARG A 131 -3.42 -21.01 14.40
CA ARG A 131 -3.96 -19.77 14.96
C ARG A 131 -3.19 -18.54 14.47
N VAL A 132 -1.88 -18.64 14.27
CA VAL A 132 -1.03 -17.53 13.81
C VAL A 132 -0.82 -17.49 12.30
N GLN A 133 -1.19 -18.55 11.58
CA GLN A 133 -0.95 -18.68 10.14
C GLN A 133 -1.52 -17.50 9.33
N GLN A 134 -2.76 -17.10 9.61
CA GLN A 134 -3.43 -16.01 8.92
C GLN A 134 -2.72 -14.65 9.07
N PHE A 135 -2.02 -14.42 10.18
CA PHE A 135 -1.26 -13.19 10.38
C PHE A 135 0.04 -13.14 9.58
N ARG A 136 0.59 -14.32 9.26
CA ARG A 136 1.79 -14.46 8.42
C ARG A 136 1.56 -14.18 6.95
N GLU A 137 0.29 -14.13 6.50
CA GLU A 137 -0.07 -13.74 5.14
C GLU A 137 0.05 -12.23 4.88
N CYS A 138 0.33 -11.45 5.90
CA CYS A 138 0.50 -10.00 5.78
C CYS A 138 1.72 -9.66 4.91
N ILE A 139 1.46 -8.98 3.77
CA ILE A 139 2.46 -8.59 2.76
C ILE A 139 3.07 -7.20 3.01
N GLU A 140 2.79 -6.57 4.14
CA GLU A 140 3.29 -5.23 4.51
C GLU A 140 2.95 -4.13 3.49
N CYS A 141 1.76 -4.18 2.91
CA CYS A 141 1.30 -3.18 1.95
C CYS A 141 0.86 -1.85 2.60
N PHE A 142 0.70 -1.81 3.90
CA PHE A 142 0.26 -0.65 4.71
C PHE A 142 -1.10 -0.04 4.33
N LEU A 143 -1.90 -0.69 3.49
CA LEU A 143 -3.25 -0.23 3.15
C LEU A 143 -4.14 -0.12 4.39
N CYS A 144 -4.01 -1.05 5.35
CA CYS A 144 -4.73 -0.98 6.62
C CYS A 144 -4.30 0.21 7.49
N VAL A 145 -3.04 0.64 7.40
CA VAL A 145 -2.55 1.86 8.06
C VAL A 145 -3.13 3.09 7.36
N ASN A 146 -3.15 3.08 6.04
CA ASN A 146 -3.69 4.19 5.25
C ASN A 146 -5.23 4.34 5.38
N THR A 147 -5.96 3.31 5.81
CA THR A 147 -7.40 3.39 6.12
C THR A 147 -7.70 3.65 7.58
N CYS A 148 -6.69 3.60 8.45
CA CYS A 148 -6.88 3.74 9.89
C CYS A 148 -7.20 5.20 10.25
N HIS A 149 -8.44 5.48 10.69
CA HIS A 149 -8.85 6.82 11.09
C HIS A 149 -7.97 7.43 12.20
N VAL A 150 -7.44 6.60 13.10
CA VAL A 150 -6.54 7.05 14.19
C VAL A 150 -5.25 7.66 13.63
N LEU A 151 -4.65 7.01 12.63
CA LEU A 151 -3.40 7.47 12.02
C LEU A 151 -3.65 8.44 10.86
N ARG A 152 -4.67 8.17 10.02
CA ARG A 152 -4.97 8.99 8.84
C ARG A 152 -5.54 10.36 9.18
N ASP A 153 -6.53 10.39 10.09
CA ASP A 153 -7.31 11.58 10.35
C ASP A 153 -6.87 12.30 11.62
N HIS A 154 -6.46 11.55 12.65
CA HIS A 154 -6.02 12.09 13.93
C HIS A 154 -4.50 12.19 14.09
N GLN A 155 -3.72 11.60 13.20
CA GLN A 155 -2.24 11.67 13.18
C GLN A 155 -1.56 11.22 14.49
N LEU A 156 -2.17 10.27 15.23
CA LEU A 156 -1.68 9.80 16.54
C LEU A 156 -0.57 8.74 16.39
N PHE A 157 0.49 9.06 15.67
CA PHE A 157 1.60 8.16 15.39
C PHE A 157 2.47 7.82 16.61
N ASP A 158 2.47 8.68 17.61
CA ASP A 158 3.24 8.46 18.85
C ASP A 158 2.46 7.65 19.88
N GLU A 159 1.12 7.61 19.78
CA GLU A 159 0.24 6.98 20.76
C GLU A 159 -0.27 5.62 20.31
N PHE A 160 -0.29 5.35 19.00
CA PHE A 160 -0.86 4.13 18.43
C PHE A 160 0.07 3.47 17.42
N ALA A 161 0.45 2.23 17.68
CA ALA A 161 1.36 1.46 16.82
C ALA A 161 0.81 1.13 15.42
N GLY A 162 -0.49 1.31 15.20
CA GLY A 162 -1.14 1.04 13.93
C GLY A 162 -1.52 -0.44 13.71
N PRO A 163 -2.51 -0.69 12.85
CA PRO A 163 -3.07 -2.04 12.65
C PRO A 163 -2.04 -3.04 12.10
N ARG A 164 -1.10 -2.60 11.25
CA ARG A 164 -0.03 -3.49 10.74
C ARG A 164 0.85 -4.03 11.88
N ASN A 165 1.21 -3.18 12.83
CA ASN A 165 2.08 -3.60 13.93
C ASN A 165 1.33 -4.45 14.96
N LEU A 166 0.00 -4.32 15.10
CA LEU A 166 -0.82 -5.25 15.86
C LEU A 166 -0.82 -6.65 15.22
N VAL A 167 -0.90 -6.73 13.89
CA VAL A 167 -0.72 -8.00 13.17
C VAL A 167 0.68 -8.59 13.42
N ARG A 168 1.72 -7.75 13.46
CA ARG A 168 3.09 -8.19 13.77
C ARG A 168 3.22 -8.75 15.19
N LEU A 169 2.51 -8.16 16.15
CA LEU A 169 2.46 -8.67 17.53
C LEU A 169 1.75 -10.03 17.64
N ALA A 170 0.80 -10.32 16.73
CA ALA A 170 0.06 -11.57 16.70
C ALA A 170 0.77 -12.71 15.94
N GLN A 171 1.86 -12.43 15.24
CA GLN A 171 2.70 -13.40 14.52
C GLN A 171 3.65 -14.13 15.46
#